data_c5db9053f75586fa2d46027e40af5297
#
_entry.id   c5db9053f75586fa2d46027e40af5297
#
_cell.length_a   1.000
_cell.length_b   1.000
_cell.length_c   1.000
_cell.angle_alpha   90.00
_cell.angle_beta   90.00
_cell.angle_gamma   90.00
#
_symmetry.space_group_name_H-M   'P 1'
#
loop_
_entity.id
_entity.type
_entity.pdbx_description
1 polymer ?
#
loop_
_entity_poly.entity_id
_entity_poly.type
_entity_poly.pdbx_seq_one_letter_code
_entity_poly.pdbx_strand_id
1 'polypeptide(L)'
;MNQTIEEKNKALVLDAFETLFYKRDYQAAEKYWSPNYIQHSAHIEPGRDGLFNLIRSAPDTLRYQHQLIVADNDYVIVHGRFSGHGPPVAWIAADIVRIENGRLAEHWDVIEDEARRESSKSGLPTFGDHFTG
;
A
#
# COMPACT_ATOMS: atom_id res chain seq x y z
N MET A 1 -1.24 24.38 15.88
CA MET A 1 -1.36 24.64 14.43
C MET A 1 -2.16 23.54 13.77
N ASN A 2 -2.94 23.91 12.80
CA ASN A 2 -3.77 22.96 12.09
C ASN A 2 -2.96 22.22 11.04
N GLN A 3 -3.24 20.93 10.93
CA GLN A 3 -2.67 20.14 9.85
C GLN A 3 -3.31 20.54 8.51
N THR A 4 -2.53 20.48 7.44
CA THR A 4 -3.08 20.63 6.09
C THR A 4 -3.89 19.39 5.73
N ILE A 5 -4.72 19.50 4.68
CA ILE A 5 -5.48 18.34 4.19
C ILE A 5 -4.51 17.22 3.73
N GLU A 6 -3.38 17.61 3.14
CA GLU A 6 -2.38 16.64 2.70
C GLU A 6 -1.78 15.88 3.87
N GLU A 7 -1.45 16.58 4.96
CA GLU A 7 -0.91 15.91 6.15
C GLU A 7 -1.91 14.96 6.78
N LYS A 8 -3.19 15.36 6.84
CA LYS A 8 -4.26 14.50 7.34
C LYS A 8 -4.45 13.26 6.48
N ASN A 9 -4.42 13.44 5.17
CA ASN A 9 -4.63 12.34 4.23
C ASN A 9 -3.46 11.35 4.25
N LYS A 10 -2.23 11.84 4.39
CA LYS A 10 -1.06 10.96 4.55
C LYS A 10 -1.19 10.11 5.82
N ALA A 11 -1.53 10.74 6.93
CA ALA A 11 -1.71 10.02 8.19
C ALA A 11 -2.84 9.00 8.10
N LEU A 12 -3.94 9.36 7.45
CA LEU A 12 -5.07 8.47 7.25
C LEU A 12 -4.66 7.21 6.48
N VAL A 13 -3.93 7.37 5.39
CA VAL A 13 -3.50 6.23 4.57
C VAL A 13 -2.55 5.33 5.36
N LEU A 14 -1.61 5.90 6.10
CA LEU A 14 -0.69 5.09 6.91
C LEU A 14 -1.42 4.34 8.02
N ASP A 15 -2.37 4.97 8.68
CA ASP A 15 -3.18 4.31 9.71
C ASP A 15 -4.02 3.18 9.11
N ALA A 16 -4.60 3.43 7.93
CA ALA A 16 -5.39 2.43 7.22
C ALA A 16 -4.53 1.21 6.86
N PHE A 17 -3.35 1.44 6.29
CA PHE A 17 -2.44 0.37 5.89
C PHE A 17 -1.96 -0.44 7.10
N GLU A 18 -1.64 0.23 8.20
CA GLU A 18 -1.25 -0.48 9.43
C GLU A 18 -2.39 -1.34 9.95
N THR A 19 -3.59 -0.81 9.96
CA THR A 19 -4.78 -1.53 10.45
C THR A 19 -5.05 -2.79 9.64
N LEU A 20 -4.93 -2.70 8.31
CA LEU A 20 -5.23 -3.83 7.44
C LEU A 20 -4.04 -4.79 7.30
N PHE A 21 -2.84 -4.27 7.00
CA PHE A 21 -1.70 -5.14 6.65
C PHE A 21 -1.02 -5.76 7.86
N TYR A 22 -0.94 -5.01 8.97
CA TYR A 22 -0.28 -5.49 10.19
C TYR A 22 -1.25 -6.07 11.20
N LYS A 23 -2.24 -5.28 11.58
CA LYS A 23 -3.19 -5.70 12.62
C LYS A 23 -4.22 -6.69 12.11
N ARG A 24 -4.47 -6.66 10.80
CA ARG A 24 -5.50 -7.48 10.16
C ARG A 24 -6.85 -7.38 10.86
N ASP A 25 -7.14 -6.18 11.33
CA ASP A 25 -8.40 -5.85 12.00
C ASP A 25 -9.39 -5.37 10.94
N TYR A 26 -10.13 -6.32 10.36
CA TYR A 26 -11.03 -6.04 9.24
C TYR A 26 -12.21 -5.16 9.64
N GLN A 27 -12.68 -5.31 10.87
CA GLN A 27 -13.77 -4.48 11.36
C GLN A 27 -13.32 -3.01 11.47
N ALA A 28 -12.14 -2.77 12.04
CA ALA A 28 -11.58 -1.42 12.10
C ALA A 28 -11.25 -0.89 10.71
N ALA A 29 -10.76 -1.74 9.82
CA ALA A 29 -10.41 -1.35 8.45
C ALA A 29 -11.63 -0.84 7.67
N GLU A 30 -12.82 -1.35 7.96
CA GLU A 30 -14.04 -0.87 7.31
C GLU A 30 -14.27 0.62 7.52
N LYS A 31 -13.73 1.19 8.59
CA LYS A 31 -13.86 2.63 8.86
C LYS A 31 -12.94 3.46 7.98
N TYR A 32 -11.87 2.86 7.47
CA TYR A 32 -10.90 3.54 6.63
C TYR A 32 -11.22 3.42 5.14
N TRP A 33 -11.75 2.29 4.71
CA TRP A 33 -12.08 2.06 3.30
C TRP A 33 -13.56 2.34 3.05
N SER A 34 -13.83 3.10 1.99
CA SER A 34 -15.20 3.38 1.57
C SER A 34 -15.95 2.08 1.23
N PRO A 35 -17.22 1.96 1.60
CA PRO A 35 -18.03 0.83 1.14
C PRO A 35 -18.19 0.79 -0.38
N ASN A 36 -17.96 1.94 -1.05
CA ASN A 36 -18.01 2.05 -2.51
C ASN A 36 -16.61 2.11 -3.12
N TYR A 37 -15.62 1.59 -2.44
CA TYR A 37 -14.22 1.60 -2.84
C TYR A 37 -14.02 1.05 -4.24
N ILE A 38 -13.29 1.80 -5.07
CA ILE A 38 -13.01 1.46 -6.46
C ILE A 38 -11.58 0.95 -6.57
N GLN A 39 -11.43 -0.29 -7.00
CA GLN A 39 -10.14 -0.94 -7.11
C GLN A 39 -9.70 -1.05 -8.56
N HIS A 40 -8.57 -0.42 -8.90
CA HIS A 40 -7.99 -0.50 -10.24
C HIS A 40 -6.81 -1.45 -10.33
N SER A 41 -6.31 -1.97 -9.20
CA SER A 41 -5.20 -2.91 -9.25
C SER A 41 -5.61 -4.16 -10.04
N ALA A 42 -4.78 -4.52 -11.02
CA ALA A 42 -5.02 -5.70 -11.82
C ALA A 42 -4.84 -7.01 -11.04
N HIS A 43 -4.33 -6.91 -9.82
CA HIS A 43 -4.01 -8.06 -8.98
C HIS A 43 -5.03 -8.30 -7.87
N ILE A 44 -6.04 -7.45 -7.75
CA ILE A 44 -6.97 -7.46 -6.62
C ILE A 44 -8.40 -7.49 -7.15
N GLU A 45 -9.24 -8.36 -6.57
CA GLU A 45 -10.65 -8.43 -6.89
C GLU A 45 -11.37 -7.13 -6.55
N PRO A 46 -12.53 -6.84 -7.16
CA PRO A 46 -13.19 -5.56 -6.99
C PRO A 46 -13.60 -5.24 -5.56
N GLY A 47 -13.62 -3.94 -5.27
CA GLY A 47 -14.19 -3.40 -4.06
C GLY A 47 -13.33 -3.62 -2.83
N ARG A 48 -13.85 -3.12 -1.73
CA ARG A 48 -13.24 -3.26 -0.42
C ARG A 48 -13.08 -4.72 -0.02
N ASP A 49 -14.08 -5.54 -0.30
CA ASP A 49 -14.06 -6.95 0.03
C ASP A 49 -12.96 -7.69 -0.73
N GLY A 50 -12.71 -7.32 -1.98
CA GLY A 50 -11.63 -7.92 -2.75
C GLY A 50 -10.28 -7.72 -2.09
N LEU A 51 -10.01 -6.52 -1.63
CA LEU A 51 -8.77 -6.21 -0.92
C LEU A 51 -8.69 -6.97 0.41
N PHE A 52 -9.76 -6.93 1.21
CA PHE A 52 -9.77 -7.60 2.52
C PHE A 52 -9.58 -9.11 2.37
N ASN A 53 -10.23 -9.71 1.38
CA ASN A 53 -10.09 -11.14 1.13
C ASN A 53 -8.68 -11.52 0.69
N LEU A 54 -8.03 -10.64 -0.09
CA LEU A 54 -6.64 -10.86 -0.47
C LEU A 54 -5.73 -10.94 0.78
N ILE A 55 -5.92 -10.02 1.70
CA ILE A 55 -5.11 -10.00 2.92
C ILE A 55 -5.43 -11.21 3.81
N ARG A 56 -6.71 -11.60 3.91
CA ARG A 56 -7.09 -12.81 4.68
C ARG A 56 -6.40 -14.06 4.15
N SER A 57 -6.21 -14.14 2.84
CA SER A 57 -5.57 -15.30 2.20
C SER A 57 -4.05 -15.22 2.20
N ALA A 58 -3.49 -14.07 2.53
CA ALA A 58 -2.04 -13.89 2.56
C ALA A 58 -1.43 -14.56 3.80
N PRO A 59 -0.18 -15.05 3.73
CA PRO A 59 0.45 -15.66 4.89
C PRO A 59 0.69 -14.66 6.01
N ASP A 60 0.81 -15.17 7.24
CA ASP A 60 1.08 -14.36 8.43
C ASP A 60 2.44 -13.66 8.36
N THR A 61 3.30 -14.13 7.47
CA THR A 61 4.63 -13.57 7.25
C THR A 61 4.63 -12.33 6.39
N LEU A 62 3.47 -11.95 5.83
CA LEU A 62 3.36 -10.73 5.02
C LEU A 62 3.83 -9.52 5.81
N ARG A 63 4.70 -8.72 5.18
CA ARG A 63 5.21 -7.47 5.76
C ARG A 63 5.07 -6.36 4.74
N TYR A 64 4.77 -5.18 5.23
CA TYR A 64 4.71 -3.98 4.41
C TYR A 64 5.60 -2.90 5.02
N GLN A 65 6.42 -2.26 4.17
CA GLN A 65 7.25 -1.13 4.55
C GLN A 65 6.99 0.00 3.58
N HIS A 66 7.05 1.24 4.04
CA HIS A 66 7.01 2.38 3.15
C HIS A 66 8.18 3.30 3.43
N GLN A 67 8.53 4.12 2.44
CA GLN A 67 9.52 5.17 2.61
C GLN A 67 8.95 6.52 2.20
N LEU A 68 8.70 6.69 0.90
CA LEU A 68 8.17 7.93 0.39
C LEU A 68 6.66 7.92 0.48
N ILE A 69 6.09 8.99 1.03
CA ILE A 69 4.67 9.25 0.96
C ILE A 69 4.48 10.73 0.64
N VAL A 70 3.69 11.02 -0.39
CA VAL A 70 3.38 12.37 -0.82
C VAL A 70 1.89 12.52 -1.01
N ALA A 71 1.40 13.74 -0.91
CA ALA A 71 -0.01 14.02 -1.10
C ALA A 71 -0.22 15.35 -1.80
N ASP A 72 -1.26 15.41 -2.60
CA ASP A 72 -1.71 16.62 -3.26
C ASP A 72 -3.24 16.57 -3.29
N ASN A 73 -3.89 17.53 -2.62
CA ASN A 73 -5.34 17.56 -2.48
C ASN A 73 -5.85 16.22 -1.92
N ASP A 74 -6.71 15.54 -2.69
CA ASP A 74 -7.35 14.29 -2.25
C ASP A 74 -6.54 13.05 -2.58
N TYR A 75 -5.36 13.18 -3.18
CA TYR A 75 -4.55 12.05 -3.62
C TYR A 75 -3.34 11.86 -2.73
N VAL A 76 -3.03 10.60 -2.45
CA VAL A 76 -1.85 10.20 -1.69
C VAL A 76 -1.12 9.13 -2.49
N ILE A 77 0.19 9.25 -2.61
CA ILE A 77 1.03 8.23 -3.25
C ILE A 77 2.03 7.72 -2.21
N VAL A 78 2.07 6.40 -2.07
CA VAL A 78 2.97 5.71 -1.13
C VAL A 78 3.88 4.78 -1.92
N HIS A 79 5.18 4.95 -1.76
CA HIS A 79 6.15 4.01 -2.31
C HIS A 79 6.49 2.98 -1.24
N GLY A 80 6.15 1.72 -1.49
CA GLY A 80 6.21 0.69 -0.48
C GLY A 80 6.76 -0.63 -0.98
N ARG A 81 7.00 -1.52 -0.04
CA ARG A 81 7.53 -2.85 -0.28
C ARG A 81 6.71 -3.88 0.46
N PHE A 82 6.19 -4.86 -0.30
CA PHE A 82 5.50 -6.02 0.25
C PHE A 82 6.43 -7.20 0.21
N SER A 83 6.62 -7.87 1.34
CA SER A 83 7.49 -9.04 1.44
C SER A 83 6.85 -10.12 2.29
N GLY A 84 7.42 -11.32 2.29
CA GLY A 84 6.94 -12.41 3.13
C GLY A 84 5.69 -13.11 2.61
N HIS A 85 5.26 -12.78 1.40
CA HIS A 85 4.06 -13.37 0.79
C HIS A 85 4.37 -14.60 -0.07
N GLY A 86 5.61 -15.03 -0.09
CA GLY A 86 6.09 -16.21 -0.80
C GLY A 86 7.25 -15.91 -1.72
N PRO A 87 8.03 -16.96 -2.07
CA PRO A 87 9.15 -16.78 -2.99
C PRO A 87 8.65 -16.40 -4.38
N PRO A 88 9.55 -15.87 -5.24
CA PRO A 88 10.94 -15.64 -4.90
C PRO A 88 11.26 -14.22 -4.46
N VAL A 89 10.37 -13.23 -4.68
CA VAL A 89 10.74 -11.84 -4.55
C VAL A 89 9.66 -11.02 -3.85
N ALA A 90 10.11 -9.93 -3.24
CA ALA A 90 9.21 -8.89 -2.75
C ALA A 90 8.67 -8.07 -3.92
N TRP A 91 7.58 -7.37 -3.67
CA TRP A 91 6.99 -6.44 -4.63
C TRP A 91 7.26 -5.01 -4.19
N ILE A 92 7.66 -4.20 -5.15
CA ILE A 92 7.78 -2.76 -4.96
C ILE A 92 6.57 -2.12 -5.61
N ALA A 93 5.84 -1.33 -4.86
CA ALA A 93 4.59 -0.76 -5.32
C ALA A 93 4.55 0.75 -5.12
N ALA A 94 4.05 1.46 -6.12
CA ALA A 94 3.55 2.80 -5.96
C ALA A 94 2.04 2.70 -5.86
N ASP A 95 1.51 2.91 -4.67
CA ASP A 95 0.08 2.89 -4.40
C ASP A 95 -0.45 4.31 -4.48
N ILE A 96 -1.45 4.53 -5.32
CA ILE A 96 -2.11 5.82 -5.51
C ILE A 96 -3.51 5.70 -4.93
N VAL A 97 -3.83 6.55 -3.97
CA VAL A 97 -5.10 6.49 -3.25
C VAL A 97 -5.81 7.83 -3.35
N ARG A 98 -7.09 7.79 -3.69
CA ARG A 98 -7.95 8.98 -3.62
C ARG A 98 -8.77 8.90 -2.35
N ILE A 99 -8.79 10.01 -1.63
CA ILE A 99 -9.54 10.14 -0.38
C ILE A 99 -10.85 10.88 -0.65
N GLU A 100 -11.93 10.40 -0.07
CA GLU A 100 -13.23 11.05 -0.14
C GLU A 100 -13.95 10.86 1.19
N ASN A 101 -14.42 11.95 1.77
CA ASN A 101 -15.13 11.93 3.05
C ASN A 101 -14.35 11.22 4.16
N GLY A 102 -13.04 11.42 4.19
CA GLY A 102 -12.19 10.84 5.22
C GLY A 102 -11.95 9.34 5.09
N ARG A 103 -12.18 8.78 3.90
CA ARG A 103 -11.97 7.35 3.63
C ARG A 103 -11.22 7.15 2.33
N LEU A 104 -10.55 6.00 2.24
CA LEU A 104 -9.92 5.56 1.00
C LEU A 104 -11.03 5.13 0.04
N ALA A 105 -11.16 5.87 -1.06
CA ALA A 105 -12.29 5.73 -1.98
C ALA A 105 -11.93 5.07 -3.30
N GLU A 106 -10.67 5.19 -3.72
CA GLU A 106 -10.23 4.68 -5.01
C GLU A 106 -8.72 4.43 -4.97
N HIS A 107 -8.29 3.39 -5.66
CA HIS A 107 -6.90 2.94 -5.60
C HIS A 107 -6.41 2.47 -6.95
N TRP A 108 -5.21 2.90 -7.29
CA TRP A 108 -4.42 2.40 -8.42
C TRP A 108 -3.07 1.95 -7.87
N ASP A 109 -2.41 1.04 -8.57
CA ASP A 109 -1.04 0.73 -8.22
C ASP A 109 -0.19 0.44 -9.44
N VAL A 110 1.12 0.58 -9.26
CA VAL A 110 2.12 0.12 -10.20
C VAL A 110 3.05 -0.76 -9.38
N ILE A 111 3.14 -2.02 -9.77
CA ILE A 111 3.88 -3.03 -9.01
C ILE A 111 4.94 -3.64 -9.91
N GLU A 112 6.14 -3.82 -9.35
CA GLU A 112 7.19 -4.60 -10.00
C GLU A 112 7.85 -5.52 -8.99
N ASP A 113 8.45 -6.59 -9.50
CA ASP A 113 9.28 -7.46 -8.68
C ASP A 113 10.52 -6.68 -8.24
N GLU A 114 10.92 -6.85 -6.99
CA GLU A 114 12.13 -6.21 -6.48
C GLU A 114 13.35 -6.72 -7.21
N ALA A 115 14.14 -5.80 -7.76
CA ALA A 115 15.37 -6.18 -8.44
C ALA A 115 16.44 -6.60 -7.43
N ARG A 116 17.15 -7.68 -7.77
CA ARG A 116 18.32 -8.10 -7.00
C ARG A 116 19.54 -7.32 -7.46
N ARG A 117 20.59 -7.34 -6.65
CA ARG A 117 21.85 -6.66 -6.99
C ARG A 117 22.36 -7.08 -8.37
N GLU A 118 22.30 -8.37 -8.69
CA GLU A 118 22.81 -8.92 -9.94
C GLU A 118 21.99 -8.47 -11.16
N SER A 119 20.72 -8.17 -10.96
CA SER A 119 19.82 -7.84 -12.07
C SER A 119 19.48 -6.34 -12.18
N SER A 120 19.91 -5.54 -11.22
CA SER A 120 19.66 -4.11 -11.26
C SER A 120 20.67 -3.43 -12.18
N LYS A 121 20.20 -3.00 -13.33
CA LYS A 121 21.06 -2.33 -14.32
C LYS A 121 21.61 -1.01 -13.83
N SER A 122 20.87 -0.32 -12.97
CA SER A 122 21.32 0.94 -12.38
C SER A 122 22.37 0.73 -11.30
N GLY A 123 22.50 -0.49 -10.79
CA GLY A 123 23.37 -0.81 -9.67
C GLY A 123 22.78 -0.38 -8.32
N LEU A 124 21.53 0.10 -8.33
CA LEU A 124 20.87 0.62 -7.13
C LEU A 124 19.61 -0.18 -6.82
N PRO A 125 19.18 -0.22 -5.55
CA PRO A 125 17.94 -0.91 -5.19
C PRO A 125 16.71 -0.15 -5.69
N THR A 126 15.63 -0.89 -5.91
CA THR A 126 14.36 -0.29 -6.35
C THR A 126 13.55 0.24 -5.17
N PHE A 127 13.92 -0.10 -3.96
CA PHE A 127 13.30 0.42 -2.75
C PHE A 127 14.39 0.62 -1.69
N GLY A 128 14.37 1.78 -1.05
CA GLY A 128 15.35 2.09 -0.02
C GLY A 128 16.74 2.35 -0.59
N ASP A 129 17.74 2.24 0.25
CA ASP A 129 19.14 2.50 -0.09
C ASP A 129 20.02 1.26 0.01
N HIS A 130 19.44 0.10 0.29
CA HIS A 130 20.15 -1.18 0.40
C HIS A 130 19.41 -2.26 -0.36
N PHE A 131 20.17 -3.18 -0.95
CA PHE A 131 19.59 -4.40 -1.47
C PHE A 131 19.24 -5.34 -0.30
N THR A 132 18.12 -6.05 -0.43
CA THR A 132 17.68 -7.02 0.57
C THR A 132 18.07 -8.44 0.11
N GLY A 133 18.83 -9.12 0.90
CA GLY A 133 19.23 -10.50 0.65
C GLY A 133 20.51 -10.66 -0.17
#